data_91cf72d0b7834715fb8cf70a068469bb
#
_entry.id   91cf72d0b7834715fb8cf70a068469bb
#
_cell.length_a   1.000
_cell.length_b   1.000
_cell.length_c   1.000
_cell.angle_alpha   90.00
_cell.angle_beta   90.00
_cell.angle_gamma   90.00
#
_symmetry.space_group_name_H-M   'P 1'
#
loop_
_entity.id
_entity.type
_entity.pdbx_description
1 polymer ?
#
loop_
_entity_poly.entity_id
_entity_poly.type
_entity_poly.pdbx_seq_one_letter_code
_entity_poly.pdbx_strand_id
1 'polypeptide(L)'
;MAVLLMGAAMFTACDDNDNEQHEYIVPVTKGAFLVCSGNMSSNIDGSVSYLDYTSNQVANKQFQAQNGRSLGGTPNDALVYGSKMYIAVTGENTLEVVDAKTLKSLRQIKTNVTFGEGCLKPRHLTASGDKVYISFYGKSESSYDENWNATTKGNGYVVAIDTTTFTRQGIYEAGSFPEGISVADKKLYVCNSDYAACTKPSISIIDLTTGSGSLIKNDNIVNPQKIVLTAAGDMYVLDFGNYGDKKSGVYKISAKNNEVTRLIDANDMDCIGSNIFGYYTEFDASYKPVKTTYQVYNLLSQGTSTFYTDTNNEIIPACIGVDPVVGTVFIASNVKNADTGKTDYKANSKIFMFNVEYSQHGVFVSASKNANVWGATAGVGPCAFAFNVTTNVIKY
;
A
#
# COMPACT_ATOMS: atom_id res chain seq x y z
N MET A 1 -0.53 5.31 1.49
CA MET A 1 -1.81 5.55 0.79
C MET A 1 -2.50 6.71 1.49
N ALA A 2 -2.57 7.89 0.87
CA ALA A 2 -3.33 8.99 1.44
C ALA A 2 -4.81 8.61 1.39
N VAL A 3 -5.46 8.57 2.54
CA VAL A 3 -6.92 8.47 2.61
C VAL A 3 -7.45 9.79 2.04
N LEU A 4 -7.76 9.81 0.75
CA LEU A 4 -8.62 10.82 0.21
C LEU A 4 -10.01 10.52 0.76
N LEU A 5 -10.37 11.15 1.88
CA LEU A 5 -11.76 11.40 2.19
C LEU A 5 -12.31 12.25 1.03
N MET A 6 -12.73 11.60 -0.05
CA MET A 6 -13.67 12.22 -0.97
C MET A 6 -15.01 12.30 -0.21
N GLY A 7 -15.09 13.28 0.69
CA GLY A 7 -16.38 13.77 1.11
C GLY A 7 -17.09 14.18 -0.17
N ALA A 8 -18.24 13.58 -0.43
CA ALA A 8 -19.16 14.09 -1.44
C ALA A 8 -19.39 15.56 -1.07
N ALA A 9 -18.71 16.47 -1.77
CA ALA A 9 -19.00 17.89 -1.65
C ALA A 9 -20.39 18.07 -2.27
N MET A 10 -21.41 18.05 -1.44
CA MET A 10 -22.72 18.54 -1.81
C MET A 10 -22.59 20.07 -1.93
N PHE A 11 -22.37 20.54 -3.14
CA PHE A 11 -22.63 21.95 -3.43
C PHE A 11 -24.14 22.11 -3.53
N THR A 12 -24.79 22.53 -2.45
CA THR A 12 -26.12 23.10 -2.52
C THR A 12 -25.99 24.50 -3.08
N ALA A 13 -26.20 24.67 -4.38
CA ALA A 13 -26.59 25.96 -4.92
C ALA A 13 -28.09 26.13 -4.58
N CYS A 14 -28.42 27.02 -3.66
CA CYS A 14 -29.79 27.51 -3.51
C CYS A 14 -30.03 28.49 -4.68
N ASP A 15 -30.81 28.06 -5.65
CA ASP A 15 -31.54 28.98 -6.53
C ASP A 15 -32.94 28.39 -6.77
N ASP A 16 -33.97 29.20 -6.52
CA ASP A 16 -35.38 28.82 -6.56
C ASP A 16 -35.89 28.80 -8.01
N ASN A 17 -35.49 27.79 -8.80
CA ASN A 17 -36.13 27.48 -10.07
C ASN A 17 -36.33 25.98 -10.23
N ASP A 18 -37.58 25.54 -10.17
CA ASP A 18 -38.10 24.16 -10.12
C ASP A 18 -37.85 23.29 -11.37
N ASN A 19 -36.78 23.51 -12.17
CA ASN A 19 -36.47 22.72 -13.36
C ASN A 19 -34.97 22.51 -13.63
N GLU A 20 -34.09 22.68 -12.65
CA GLU A 20 -32.69 22.34 -12.86
C GLU A 20 -32.40 20.87 -12.54
N GLN A 21 -31.96 20.12 -13.56
CA GLN A 21 -31.41 18.79 -13.38
C GLN A 21 -30.12 18.91 -12.57
N HIS A 22 -30.14 18.45 -11.34
CA HIS A 22 -28.93 18.39 -10.52
C HIS A 22 -28.02 17.24 -10.95
N GLU A 23 -26.79 17.53 -11.30
CA GLU A 23 -25.77 16.55 -11.64
C GLU A 23 -24.89 16.27 -10.41
N TYR A 24 -24.78 14.99 -10.03
CA TYR A 24 -23.90 14.55 -8.96
C TYR A 24 -22.78 13.70 -9.53
N ILE A 25 -21.54 14.04 -9.21
CA ILE A 25 -20.36 13.25 -9.59
C ILE A 25 -20.06 12.30 -8.43
N VAL A 26 -20.19 10.99 -8.68
CA VAL A 26 -19.92 9.97 -7.69
C VAL A 26 -18.74 9.08 -8.10
N PRO A 27 -17.82 8.76 -7.19
CA PRO A 27 -16.75 7.81 -7.50
C PRO A 27 -17.32 6.39 -7.64
N VAL A 28 -16.76 5.64 -8.58
CA VAL A 28 -17.12 4.23 -8.80
C VAL A 28 -15.85 3.45 -9.11
N THR A 29 -15.62 2.37 -8.37
CA THR A 29 -14.53 1.44 -8.70
C THR A 29 -14.96 0.48 -9.79
N LYS A 30 -14.18 0.36 -10.87
CA LYS A 30 -14.42 -0.54 -12.00
C LYS A 30 -13.68 -1.87 -11.84
N GLY A 31 -12.65 -1.92 -11.00
CA GLY A 31 -11.84 -3.11 -10.77
C GLY A 31 -10.62 -2.84 -9.92
N ALA A 32 -9.91 -3.90 -9.61
CA ALA A 32 -8.69 -3.85 -8.83
C ALA A 32 -7.48 -4.33 -9.65
N PHE A 33 -6.41 -3.58 -9.61
CA PHE A 33 -5.10 -4.01 -10.08
C PHE A 33 -4.36 -4.70 -8.93
N LEU A 34 -3.76 -5.86 -9.22
CA LEU A 34 -2.80 -6.50 -8.34
C LEU A 34 -1.43 -6.45 -9.01
N VAL A 35 -0.51 -5.69 -8.43
CA VAL A 35 0.88 -5.67 -8.84
C VAL A 35 1.56 -6.88 -8.24
N CYS A 36 2.32 -7.57 -9.08
CA CYS A 36 3.02 -8.78 -8.75
C CYS A 36 4.51 -8.58 -9.02
N SER A 37 5.34 -8.75 -7.99
CA SER A 37 6.79 -8.51 -8.04
C SER A 37 7.56 -9.51 -8.90
N GLY A 38 6.92 -10.61 -9.29
CA GLY A 38 7.61 -11.73 -9.93
C GLY A 38 8.49 -12.50 -8.94
N ASN A 39 9.53 -13.13 -9.47
CA ASN A 39 10.56 -13.82 -8.69
C ASN A 39 11.90 -13.73 -9.42
N MET A 40 12.74 -12.77 -9.05
CA MET A 40 14.03 -12.53 -9.70
C MET A 40 14.97 -13.74 -9.69
N SER A 41 15.00 -14.47 -8.57
CA SER A 41 15.86 -15.68 -8.47
C SER A 41 15.44 -16.80 -9.42
N SER A 42 14.25 -16.72 -9.99
CA SER A 42 13.69 -17.67 -10.96
C SER A 42 13.48 -17.05 -12.34
N ASN A 43 14.00 -15.85 -12.59
CA ASN A 43 13.82 -15.08 -13.83
C ASN A 43 12.33 -14.85 -14.21
N ILE A 44 11.50 -14.63 -13.22
CA ILE A 44 10.10 -14.28 -13.41
C ILE A 44 9.95 -12.78 -13.16
N ASP A 45 9.66 -12.04 -14.23
CA ASP A 45 9.45 -10.60 -14.18
C ASP A 45 8.13 -10.23 -13.49
N GLY A 46 8.09 -8.99 -13.00
CA GLY A 46 6.89 -8.40 -12.47
C GLY A 46 5.78 -8.21 -13.49
N SER A 47 4.57 -8.22 -13.01
CA SER A 47 3.36 -8.12 -13.83
C SER A 47 2.25 -7.36 -13.12
N VAL A 48 1.18 -7.03 -13.87
CA VAL A 48 -0.07 -6.50 -13.34
C VAL A 48 -1.20 -7.46 -13.73
N SER A 49 -1.94 -7.93 -12.73
CA SER A 49 -3.22 -8.61 -12.91
C SER A 49 -4.35 -7.61 -12.71
N TYR A 50 -5.46 -7.77 -13.41
CA TYR A 50 -6.64 -6.92 -13.29
C TYR A 50 -7.87 -7.77 -13.01
N LEU A 51 -8.54 -7.50 -11.91
CA LEU A 51 -9.87 -8.03 -11.60
C LEU A 51 -10.91 -7.03 -12.05
N ASP A 52 -11.73 -7.41 -13.01
CA ASP A 52 -12.88 -6.63 -13.48
C ASP A 52 -14.10 -6.90 -12.61
N TYR A 53 -14.70 -5.85 -12.03
CA TYR A 53 -15.84 -5.99 -11.11
C TYR A 53 -17.16 -6.34 -11.83
N THR A 54 -17.26 -6.09 -13.14
CA THR A 54 -18.45 -6.42 -13.90
C THR A 54 -18.53 -7.91 -14.21
N SER A 55 -17.40 -8.49 -14.62
CA SER A 55 -17.31 -9.90 -15.02
C SER A 55 -16.87 -10.82 -13.88
N ASN A 56 -16.28 -10.29 -12.80
CA ASN A 56 -15.58 -11.01 -11.74
C ASN A 56 -14.42 -11.89 -12.27
N GLN A 57 -13.84 -11.51 -13.41
CA GLN A 57 -12.72 -12.25 -14.01
C GLN A 57 -11.39 -11.55 -13.75
N VAL A 58 -10.35 -12.36 -13.54
CA VAL A 58 -8.97 -11.89 -13.40
C VAL A 58 -8.21 -12.13 -14.69
N ALA A 59 -7.70 -11.06 -15.29
CA ALA A 59 -6.80 -11.11 -16.43
C ALA A 59 -5.36 -10.83 -15.97
N ASN A 60 -4.44 -11.76 -16.26
CA ASN A 60 -3.04 -11.67 -15.86
C ASN A 60 -2.17 -10.99 -16.92
N LYS A 61 -0.98 -10.50 -16.51
CA LYS A 61 0.02 -9.90 -17.41
C LYS A 61 -0.52 -8.74 -18.26
N GLN A 62 -1.44 -7.96 -17.71
CA GLN A 62 -2.14 -6.92 -18.48
C GLN A 62 -1.21 -5.80 -18.94
N PHE A 63 -0.22 -5.40 -18.13
CA PHE A 63 0.79 -4.44 -18.59
C PHE A 63 1.55 -4.97 -19.80
N GLN A 64 2.00 -6.23 -19.77
CA GLN A 64 2.74 -6.86 -20.87
C GLN A 64 1.88 -6.97 -22.14
N ALA A 65 0.61 -7.35 -21.98
CA ALA A 65 -0.33 -7.46 -23.12
C ALA A 65 -0.51 -6.11 -23.83
N GLN A 66 -0.55 -5.00 -23.10
CA GLN A 66 -0.75 -3.67 -23.65
C GLN A 66 0.52 -3.03 -24.23
N ASN A 67 1.71 -3.43 -23.75
CA ASN A 67 2.95 -2.72 -24.03
C ASN A 67 4.01 -3.57 -24.76
N GLY A 68 3.78 -4.88 -24.96
CA GLY A 68 4.73 -5.79 -25.62
C GLY A 68 6.02 -6.01 -24.86
N ARG A 69 6.11 -5.60 -23.58
CA ARG A 69 7.26 -5.76 -22.69
C ARG A 69 6.82 -6.01 -21.26
N SER A 70 7.69 -6.60 -20.44
CA SER A 70 7.47 -6.75 -19.01
C SER A 70 7.71 -5.44 -18.24
N LEU A 71 7.30 -5.39 -16.97
CA LEU A 71 7.66 -4.32 -16.04
C LEU A 71 9.13 -4.39 -15.63
N GLY A 72 9.75 -5.57 -15.74
CA GLY A 72 11.05 -5.86 -15.16
C GLY A 72 10.96 -6.44 -13.76
N GLY A 73 12.08 -6.50 -13.06
CA GLY A 73 12.17 -7.15 -11.75
C GLY A 73 11.64 -6.30 -10.60
N THR A 74 10.91 -6.93 -9.72
CA THR A 74 10.53 -6.45 -8.40
C THR A 74 9.77 -5.10 -8.40
N PRO A 75 8.65 -4.93 -9.15
CA PRO A 75 7.71 -3.88 -8.79
C PRO A 75 7.27 -4.05 -7.34
N ASN A 76 7.14 -2.93 -6.62
CA ASN A 76 6.91 -2.95 -5.19
C ASN A 76 5.59 -2.32 -4.77
N ASP A 77 5.18 -1.28 -5.46
CA ASP A 77 3.96 -0.53 -5.13
C ASP A 77 3.35 0.09 -6.39
N ALA A 78 2.06 0.38 -6.32
CA ALA A 78 1.34 1.12 -7.34
C ALA A 78 0.31 2.05 -6.75
N LEU A 79 0.14 3.20 -7.39
CA LEU A 79 -0.82 4.23 -7.03
C LEU A 79 -1.62 4.65 -8.27
N VAL A 80 -2.93 4.53 -8.20
CA VAL A 80 -3.83 5.21 -9.16
C VAL A 80 -4.13 6.61 -8.65
N TYR A 81 -3.79 7.61 -9.44
CA TYR A 81 -4.06 9.00 -9.13
C TYR A 81 -4.51 9.77 -10.38
N GLY A 82 -5.73 10.27 -10.35
CA GLY A 82 -6.41 10.80 -11.53
C GLY A 82 -6.57 9.73 -12.62
N SER A 83 -6.21 10.04 -13.85
CA SER A 83 -6.27 9.12 -14.99
C SER A 83 -5.04 8.22 -15.13
N LYS A 84 -4.10 8.27 -14.20
CA LYS A 84 -2.81 7.59 -14.30
C LYS A 84 -2.60 6.59 -13.17
N MET A 85 -1.85 5.52 -13.48
CA MET A 85 -1.31 4.62 -12.48
C MET A 85 0.22 4.72 -12.51
N TYR A 86 0.81 4.90 -11.36
CA TYR A 86 2.26 4.97 -11.15
C TYR A 86 2.70 3.67 -10.50
N ILE A 87 3.77 3.04 -11.03
CA ILE A 87 4.28 1.77 -10.53
C ILE A 87 5.76 1.93 -10.19
N ALA A 88 6.11 1.74 -8.94
CA ALA A 88 7.50 1.75 -8.47
C ALA A 88 8.15 0.39 -8.74
N VAL A 89 9.16 0.34 -9.62
CA VAL A 89 9.87 -0.89 -9.99
C VAL A 89 11.28 -0.86 -9.40
N THR A 90 11.40 -1.47 -8.21
CA THR A 90 12.61 -1.42 -7.38
C THR A 90 13.83 -2.00 -8.08
N GLY A 91 13.70 -3.19 -8.67
CA GLY A 91 14.83 -3.91 -9.31
C GLY A 91 15.38 -3.20 -10.53
N GLU A 92 14.55 -2.41 -11.22
CA GLU A 92 14.94 -1.70 -12.44
C GLU A 92 15.33 -0.24 -12.21
N ASN A 93 15.19 0.29 -10.99
CA ASN A 93 15.29 1.72 -10.71
C ASN A 93 14.41 2.55 -11.67
N THR A 94 13.15 2.13 -11.83
CA THR A 94 12.19 2.80 -12.70
C THR A 94 10.92 3.15 -11.99
N LEU A 95 10.32 4.25 -12.42
CA LEU A 95 8.92 4.57 -12.23
C LEU A 95 8.22 4.39 -13.58
N GLU A 96 7.29 3.48 -13.65
CA GLU A 96 6.41 3.30 -14.81
C GLU A 96 5.14 4.12 -14.59
N VAL A 97 4.77 4.93 -15.58
CA VAL A 97 3.50 5.69 -15.57
C VAL A 97 2.65 5.19 -16.71
N VAL A 98 1.47 4.71 -16.39
CA VAL A 98 0.52 4.18 -17.36
C VAL A 98 -0.82 4.92 -17.29
N ASP A 99 -1.57 4.89 -18.37
CA ASP A 99 -2.99 5.22 -18.36
C ASP A 99 -3.74 4.20 -17.50
N ALA A 100 -4.47 4.65 -16.46
CA ALA A 100 -5.10 3.77 -15.49
C ALA A 100 -6.22 2.90 -16.07
N LYS A 101 -6.82 3.31 -17.19
CA LYS A 101 -7.91 2.58 -17.83
C LYS A 101 -7.39 1.48 -18.76
N THR A 102 -6.32 1.75 -19.48
CA THR A 102 -5.81 0.88 -20.55
C THR A 102 -4.52 0.15 -20.19
N LEU A 103 -3.83 0.56 -19.14
CA LEU A 103 -2.46 0.15 -18.77
C LEU A 103 -1.41 0.43 -19.87
N LYS A 104 -1.74 1.27 -20.86
CA LYS A 104 -0.78 1.69 -21.87
C LYS A 104 0.26 2.61 -21.24
N SER A 105 1.54 2.32 -21.46
CA SER A 105 2.66 3.11 -20.96
C SER A 105 2.62 4.54 -21.52
N LEU A 106 2.59 5.51 -20.64
CA LEU A 106 2.72 6.93 -20.96
C LEU A 106 4.17 7.38 -20.82
N ARG A 107 4.85 6.85 -19.82
CA ARG A 107 6.24 7.20 -19.53
C ARG A 107 6.92 6.12 -18.70
N GLN A 108 8.11 5.69 -19.12
CA GLN A 108 9.05 4.94 -18.29
C GLN A 108 10.19 5.89 -17.87
N ILE A 109 10.40 6.03 -16.57
CA ILE A 109 11.37 6.98 -16.01
C ILE A 109 12.47 6.18 -15.31
N LYS A 110 13.70 6.29 -15.75
CA LYS A 110 14.88 5.82 -15.01
C LYS A 110 15.17 6.79 -13.89
N THR A 111 14.84 6.40 -12.65
CA THR A 111 14.76 7.30 -11.50
C THR A 111 16.11 7.91 -11.11
N ASN A 112 17.17 7.10 -11.13
CA ASN A 112 18.53 7.55 -10.84
C ASN A 112 19.12 8.49 -11.89
N VAL A 113 18.65 8.41 -13.14
CA VAL A 113 19.08 9.29 -14.23
C VAL A 113 18.28 10.60 -14.20
N THR A 114 16.95 10.49 -14.06
CA THR A 114 16.03 11.63 -14.17
C THR A 114 15.94 12.45 -12.90
N PHE A 115 15.95 11.79 -11.73
CA PHE A 115 15.75 12.48 -10.46
C PHE A 115 17.06 12.71 -9.68
N GLY A 116 18.14 12.07 -10.06
CA GLY A 116 19.48 12.17 -9.48
C GLY A 116 20.05 10.82 -9.04
N GLU A 117 21.37 10.68 -9.03
CA GLU A 117 22.09 9.42 -8.78
C GLU A 117 21.71 8.70 -7.48
N GLY A 118 21.25 9.45 -6.46
CA GLY A 118 20.79 8.88 -5.20
C GLY A 118 19.37 8.31 -5.24
N CYS A 119 18.59 8.46 -6.33
CA CYS A 119 17.22 7.98 -6.44
C CYS A 119 17.17 6.53 -6.93
N LEU A 120 17.72 5.63 -6.12
CA LEU A 120 17.82 4.20 -6.38
C LEU A 120 16.77 3.43 -5.56
N LYS A 121 16.30 2.33 -6.12
CA LYS A 121 15.36 1.40 -5.47
C LYS A 121 14.08 2.11 -5.01
N PRO A 122 13.21 2.58 -5.95
CA PRO A 122 11.91 3.16 -5.62
C PRO A 122 11.05 2.15 -4.86
N ARG A 123 10.32 2.63 -3.82
CA ARG A 123 9.57 1.75 -2.91
C ARG A 123 8.08 2.04 -2.91
N HIS A 124 7.64 3.06 -2.22
CA HIS A 124 6.23 3.37 -2.02
C HIS A 124 5.84 4.72 -2.63
N LEU A 125 4.55 4.84 -2.87
CA LEU A 125 3.95 5.96 -3.59
C LEU A 125 2.83 6.60 -2.75
N THR A 126 2.74 7.92 -2.78
CA THR A 126 1.58 8.68 -2.34
C THR A 126 1.39 9.89 -3.22
N ALA A 127 0.22 10.54 -3.17
CA ALA A 127 -0.06 11.74 -3.94
C ALA A 127 -0.77 12.80 -3.11
N SER A 128 -0.52 14.05 -3.46
CA SER A 128 -1.21 15.20 -2.89
C SER A 128 -1.17 16.37 -3.87
N GLY A 129 -2.34 16.93 -4.20
CA GLY A 129 -2.47 18.03 -5.17
C GLY A 129 -2.00 17.63 -6.57
N ASP A 130 -1.06 18.39 -7.12
CA ASP A 130 -0.46 18.17 -8.43
C ASP A 130 0.79 17.26 -8.40
N LYS A 131 1.07 16.61 -7.27
CA LYS A 131 2.31 15.85 -7.06
C LYS A 131 2.09 14.40 -6.68
N VAL A 132 2.99 13.54 -7.19
CA VAL A 132 3.21 12.18 -6.68
C VAL A 132 4.55 12.16 -5.97
N TYR A 133 4.58 11.53 -4.81
CA TYR A 133 5.77 11.34 -3.97
C TYR A 133 6.18 9.89 -4.02
N ILE A 134 7.49 9.64 -4.12
CA ILE A 134 8.08 8.32 -4.24
C ILE A 134 9.20 8.19 -3.22
N SER A 135 9.16 7.17 -2.35
CA SER A 135 10.28 6.84 -1.46
C SER A 135 11.33 6.00 -2.17
N PHE A 136 12.60 6.19 -1.79
CA PHE A 136 13.75 5.51 -2.37
C PHE A 136 14.70 5.05 -1.27
N TYR A 137 15.16 3.81 -1.31
CA TYR A 137 16.23 3.36 -0.42
C TYR A 137 17.51 4.19 -0.58
N GLY A 138 17.74 4.65 -1.81
CA GLY A 138 18.85 5.56 -2.10
C GLY A 138 20.20 4.94 -1.77
N LYS A 139 20.93 5.58 -0.84
CA LYS A 139 22.23 5.14 -0.36
C LYS A 139 22.18 4.31 0.92
N SER A 140 20.97 3.89 1.31
CA SER A 140 20.81 3.06 2.50
C SER A 140 21.43 1.68 2.27
N GLU A 141 22.31 1.28 3.17
CA GLU A 141 23.00 -0.01 3.16
C GLU A 141 22.98 -0.60 4.56
N SER A 142 22.77 -1.90 4.65
CA SER A 142 22.95 -2.66 5.89
C SER A 142 24.04 -3.70 5.71
N SER A 143 24.79 -3.93 6.78
CA SER A 143 25.84 -4.92 6.85
C SER A 143 25.87 -5.55 8.23
N TYR A 144 26.50 -6.72 8.32
CA TYR A 144 26.73 -7.41 9.58
C TYR A 144 28.25 -7.54 9.79
N ASP A 145 28.69 -7.37 11.03
CA ASP A 145 30.06 -7.66 11.41
C ASP A 145 30.31 -9.18 11.60
N GLU A 146 31.52 -9.56 11.96
CA GLU A 146 31.89 -10.96 12.23
C GLU A 146 31.13 -11.61 13.38
N ASN A 147 30.52 -10.80 14.26
CA ASN A 147 29.71 -11.24 15.37
C ASN A 147 28.19 -11.15 15.07
N TRP A 148 27.82 -10.92 13.81
CA TRP A 148 26.44 -10.74 13.35
C TRP A 148 25.73 -9.50 13.92
N ASN A 149 26.49 -8.50 14.42
CA ASN A 149 25.89 -7.23 14.79
C ASN A 149 25.55 -6.44 13.53
N ALA A 150 24.29 -6.02 13.44
CA ALA A 150 23.81 -5.25 12.33
C ALA A 150 24.32 -3.81 12.37
N THR A 151 24.68 -3.25 11.23
CA THR A 151 24.98 -1.82 11.07
C THR A 151 24.26 -1.28 9.85
N THR A 152 23.73 -0.05 9.97
CA THR A 152 23.08 0.65 8.86
C THR A 152 23.82 1.95 8.57
N LYS A 153 24.05 2.22 7.29
CA LYS A 153 24.70 3.43 6.77
C LYS A 153 23.84 4.06 5.69
N GLY A 154 24.07 5.36 5.47
CA GLY A 154 23.41 6.13 4.43
C GLY A 154 21.93 6.39 4.72
N ASN A 155 21.36 7.25 3.92
CA ASN A 155 19.98 7.68 3.97
C ASN A 155 19.29 7.43 2.64
N GLY A 156 17.98 7.31 2.68
CA GLY A 156 17.14 7.32 1.52
C GLY A 156 16.52 8.70 1.27
N TYR A 157 15.67 8.76 0.28
CA TYR A 157 15.06 9.99 -0.19
C TYR A 157 13.58 9.81 -0.47
N VAL A 158 12.84 10.93 -0.50
CA VAL A 158 11.54 11.01 -1.13
C VAL A 158 11.63 12.08 -2.23
N VAL A 159 11.16 11.73 -3.42
CA VAL A 159 11.07 12.65 -4.57
C VAL A 159 9.62 13.00 -4.81
N ALA A 160 9.34 14.30 -4.99
CA ALA A 160 8.07 14.79 -5.51
C ALA A 160 8.19 15.03 -7.01
N ILE A 161 7.25 14.53 -7.79
CA ILE A 161 7.13 14.76 -9.22
C ILE A 161 5.80 15.42 -9.57
N ASP A 162 5.80 16.25 -10.59
CA ASP A 162 4.58 16.83 -11.17
C ASP A 162 3.76 15.76 -11.92
N THR A 163 2.46 15.72 -11.72
CA THR A 163 1.56 14.69 -12.31
C THR A 163 1.34 14.85 -13.81
N THR A 164 1.70 15.99 -14.40
CA THR A 164 1.52 16.29 -15.83
C THR A 164 2.82 16.15 -16.60
N THR A 165 3.90 16.78 -16.11
CA THR A 165 5.20 16.82 -16.79
C THR A 165 6.13 15.69 -16.37
N PHE A 166 5.85 15.04 -15.24
CA PHE A 166 6.68 14.01 -14.59
C PHE A 166 8.09 14.50 -14.22
N THR A 167 8.26 15.80 -14.12
CA THR A 167 9.53 16.43 -13.70
C THR A 167 9.64 16.47 -12.19
N ARG A 168 10.87 16.35 -11.68
CA ARG A 168 11.15 16.48 -10.25
C ARG A 168 10.83 17.87 -9.76
N GLN A 169 9.97 17.99 -8.74
CA GLN A 169 9.59 19.22 -8.08
C GLN A 169 10.29 19.41 -6.72
N GLY A 170 10.74 18.30 -6.12
CA GLY A 170 11.47 18.32 -4.85
C GLY A 170 12.18 17.02 -4.61
N ILE A 171 13.22 17.08 -3.77
CA ILE A 171 13.90 15.92 -3.20
C ILE A 171 14.09 16.17 -1.71
N TYR A 172 13.72 15.21 -0.89
CA TYR A 172 13.73 15.31 0.57
C TYR A 172 14.53 14.14 1.12
N GLU A 173 15.54 14.45 1.91
CA GLU A 173 16.30 13.42 2.61
C GLU A 173 15.46 12.84 3.74
N ALA A 174 15.38 11.51 3.81
CA ALA A 174 14.72 10.76 4.86
C ALA A 174 15.75 9.99 5.71
N GLY A 175 15.29 9.13 6.61
CA GLY A 175 16.18 8.19 7.30
C GLY A 175 16.61 7.03 6.39
N SER A 176 17.19 6.00 7.00
CA SER A 176 17.62 4.80 6.28
C SER A 176 16.42 3.95 5.85
N PHE A 177 16.48 3.38 4.66
CA PHE A 177 15.47 2.48 4.10
C PHE A 177 14.04 3.00 4.22
N PRO A 178 13.71 4.16 3.60
CA PRO A 178 12.36 4.68 3.62
C PRO A 178 11.40 3.77 2.85
N GLU A 179 10.31 3.43 3.51
CA GLU A 179 9.20 2.61 3.02
C GLU A 179 7.94 3.46 2.82
N GLY A 180 6.86 3.14 3.53
CA GLY A 180 5.58 3.81 3.42
C GLY A 180 5.67 5.31 3.70
N ILE A 181 4.95 6.08 2.89
CA ILE A 181 4.93 7.54 2.96
C ILE A 181 3.49 8.06 2.92
N SER A 182 3.26 9.18 3.56
CA SER A 182 1.98 9.89 3.53
C SER A 182 2.20 11.39 3.55
N VAL A 183 1.29 12.15 2.94
CA VAL A 183 1.34 13.62 2.90
C VAL A 183 0.04 14.19 3.44
N ALA A 184 0.14 15.07 4.42
CA ALA A 184 -0.96 15.87 4.95
C ALA A 184 -0.44 17.23 5.43
N ASP A 185 -1.25 18.27 5.31
CA ASP A 185 -0.98 19.62 5.83
C ASP A 185 0.41 20.15 5.48
N LYS A 186 0.84 19.98 4.22
CA LYS A 186 2.17 20.35 3.71
C LYS A 186 3.33 19.66 4.45
N LYS A 187 3.08 18.53 5.09
CA LYS A 187 4.10 17.69 5.71
C LYS A 187 4.15 16.33 5.03
N LEU A 188 5.34 15.84 4.87
CA LEU A 188 5.63 14.49 4.39
C LEU A 188 6.06 13.64 5.58
N TYR A 189 5.42 12.51 5.75
CA TYR A 189 5.69 11.51 6.78
C TYR A 189 6.30 10.29 6.12
N VAL A 190 7.40 9.78 6.67
CA VAL A 190 8.18 8.69 6.06
C VAL A 190 8.53 7.65 7.10
N CYS A 191 8.14 6.41 6.86
CA CYS A 191 8.59 5.26 7.61
C CYS A 191 10.03 4.92 7.21
N ASN A 192 10.99 5.06 8.12
CA ASN A 192 12.38 4.64 7.92
C ASN A 192 12.55 3.28 8.60
N SER A 193 12.51 2.22 7.82
CA SER A 193 12.42 0.86 8.35
C SER A 193 13.74 0.34 8.92
N ASP A 194 14.85 0.89 8.45
CA ASP A 194 16.19 0.33 8.70
C ASP A 194 16.30 -1.16 8.30
N TYR A 195 15.33 -1.62 7.48
CA TYR A 195 15.20 -2.96 6.98
C TYR A 195 15.38 -4.04 8.05
N ALA A 196 16.05 -5.15 7.74
CA ALA A 196 16.26 -6.24 8.70
C ALA A 196 17.23 -5.92 9.86
N ALA A 197 17.97 -4.84 9.76
CA ALA A 197 18.96 -4.47 10.79
C ALA A 197 18.30 -3.86 12.04
N CYS A 198 17.21 -3.14 11.89
CA CYS A 198 16.45 -2.48 12.96
C CYS A 198 17.32 -1.64 13.91
N THR A 199 18.37 -0.97 13.38
CA THR A 199 19.35 -0.23 14.20
C THR A 199 19.01 1.24 14.35
N LYS A 200 18.31 1.83 13.35
CA LYS A 200 17.97 3.27 13.32
C LYS A 200 16.53 3.54 12.83
N PRO A 201 15.53 2.73 13.23
CA PRO A 201 14.16 2.94 12.79
C PRO A 201 13.67 4.30 13.28
N SER A 202 12.81 4.94 12.47
CA SER A 202 12.23 6.23 12.83
C SER A 202 11.07 6.58 11.89
N ILE A 203 10.30 7.61 12.26
CA ILE A 203 9.38 8.29 11.35
C ILE A 203 9.95 9.68 11.07
N SER A 204 10.27 10.00 9.82
CA SER A 204 10.60 11.37 9.42
C SER A 204 9.34 12.18 9.22
N ILE A 205 9.32 13.42 9.74
CA ILE A 205 8.29 14.42 9.43
C ILE A 205 9.00 15.59 8.77
N ILE A 206 8.72 15.84 7.51
CA ILE A 206 9.41 16.83 6.68
C ILE A 206 8.42 17.91 6.25
N ASP A 207 8.70 19.15 6.54
CA ASP A 207 7.92 20.28 6.03
C ASP A 207 8.22 20.50 4.54
N LEU A 208 7.20 20.37 3.71
CA LEU A 208 7.34 20.46 2.24
C LEU A 208 7.60 21.87 1.73
N THR A 209 7.42 22.90 2.59
CA THR A 209 7.68 24.30 2.23
C THR A 209 9.13 24.67 2.48
N THR A 210 9.69 24.23 3.61
CA THR A 210 11.06 24.58 4.04
C THR A 210 12.08 23.49 3.74
N GLY A 211 11.65 22.24 3.55
CA GLY A 211 12.50 21.07 3.43
C GLY A 211 13.10 20.61 4.77
N SER A 212 12.80 21.32 5.87
CA SER A 212 13.30 20.95 7.20
C SER A 212 12.51 19.78 7.78
N GLY A 213 13.17 18.91 8.56
CA GLY A 213 12.53 17.72 9.10
C GLY A 213 12.88 17.46 10.57
N SER A 214 12.05 16.64 11.20
CA SER A 214 12.25 16.06 12.51
C SER A 214 12.08 14.55 12.45
N LEU A 215 12.59 13.84 13.47
CA LEU A 215 12.48 12.38 13.58
C LEU A 215 11.72 12.02 14.85
N ILE A 216 10.72 11.15 14.70
CA ILE A 216 10.15 10.42 15.84
C ILE A 216 10.91 9.10 15.96
N LYS A 217 11.48 8.87 17.16
CA LYS A 217 12.11 7.61 17.56
C LYS A 217 11.40 7.11 18.80
N ASN A 218 11.09 5.83 18.82
CA ASN A 218 10.43 5.19 19.95
C ASN A 218 10.80 3.70 19.96
N ASP A 219 11.07 3.15 21.12
CA ASP A 219 11.51 1.75 21.26
C ASP A 219 10.45 0.73 20.84
N ASN A 220 9.21 1.14 20.67
CA ASN A 220 8.12 0.29 20.16
C ASN A 220 7.98 0.33 18.63
N ILE A 221 8.68 1.26 17.96
CA ILE A 221 8.72 1.37 16.50
C ILE A 221 10.09 0.90 16.04
N VAL A 222 10.16 -0.31 15.52
CA VAL A 222 11.44 -0.98 15.20
C VAL A 222 11.60 -1.35 13.72
N ASN A 223 10.50 -1.42 12.96
CA ASN A 223 10.54 -1.71 11.53
C ASN A 223 9.29 -1.17 10.82
N PRO A 224 9.09 0.18 10.81
CA PRO A 224 7.89 0.79 10.28
C PRO A 224 7.81 0.65 8.75
N GLN A 225 6.68 0.16 8.23
CA GLN A 225 6.49 -0.19 6.83
C GLN A 225 5.42 0.62 6.12
N LYS A 226 4.29 0.87 6.77
CA LYS A 226 3.18 1.65 6.21
C LYS A 226 2.74 2.71 7.20
N ILE A 227 2.23 3.82 6.69
CA ILE A 227 1.72 4.91 7.51
C ILE A 227 0.44 5.47 6.91
N VAL A 228 -0.56 5.68 7.77
CA VAL A 228 -1.83 6.32 7.47
C VAL A 228 -2.04 7.47 8.45
N LEU A 229 -2.56 8.58 7.95
CA LEU A 229 -2.83 9.77 8.74
C LEU A 229 -4.33 10.00 8.89
N THR A 230 -4.75 10.45 10.05
CA THR A 230 -6.09 11.01 10.25
C THR A 230 -6.10 12.52 10.00
N ALA A 231 -7.28 13.09 9.85
CA ALA A 231 -7.45 14.55 9.76
C ALA A 231 -6.98 15.28 11.03
N ALA A 232 -6.94 14.62 12.18
CA ALA A 232 -6.40 15.16 13.44
C ALA A 232 -4.87 15.08 13.53
N GLY A 233 -4.20 14.48 12.52
CA GLY A 233 -2.76 14.31 12.47
C GLY A 233 -2.21 13.11 13.24
N ASP A 234 -3.07 12.28 13.86
CA ASP A 234 -2.63 11.01 14.43
C ASP A 234 -2.13 10.09 13.33
N MET A 235 -1.02 9.40 13.59
CA MET A 235 -0.41 8.45 12.66
C MET A 235 -0.74 7.02 13.07
N TYR A 236 -1.08 6.20 12.11
CA TYR A 236 -1.27 4.76 12.27
C TYR A 236 -0.20 4.05 11.43
N VAL A 237 0.69 3.35 12.11
CA VAL A 237 1.90 2.78 11.51
C VAL A 237 1.85 1.27 11.61
N LEU A 238 1.99 0.60 10.48
CA LEU A 238 2.32 -0.82 10.45
C LEU A 238 3.80 -0.97 10.73
N ASP A 239 4.14 -1.72 11.76
CA ASP A 239 5.50 -2.08 12.12
C ASP A 239 5.69 -3.60 12.02
N PHE A 240 6.71 -4.06 11.31
CA PHE A 240 6.96 -5.50 11.13
C PHE A 240 7.62 -6.16 12.33
N GLY A 241 7.95 -5.38 13.38
CA GLY A 241 8.69 -5.90 14.52
C GLY A 241 10.15 -6.20 14.17
N ASN A 242 10.80 -6.98 15.04
CA ASN A 242 12.23 -7.30 14.91
C ASN A 242 12.49 -8.80 14.65
N TYR A 243 11.45 -9.53 14.22
CA TYR A 243 11.48 -10.99 14.02
C TYR A 243 11.86 -11.79 15.28
N GLY A 244 11.78 -11.16 16.47
CA GLY A 244 12.11 -11.72 17.77
C GLY A 244 11.00 -11.46 18.79
N ASP A 245 11.34 -10.70 19.82
CA ASP A 245 10.44 -10.36 20.92
C ASP A 245 9.37 -9.32 20.57
N LYS A 246 9.63 -8.46 19.56
CA LYS A 246 8.67 -7.47 19.08
C LYS A 246 7.94 -7.97 17.84
N LYS A 247 6.67 -8.33 18.03
CA LYS A 247 5.81 -8.83 16.97
C LYS A 247 5.33 -7.69 16.08
N SER A 248 5.04 -8.02 14.81
CA SER A 248 4.43 -7.07 13.88
C SER A 248 3.04 -6.65 14.36
N GLY A 249 2.67 -5.42 14.04
CA GLY A 249 1.38 -4.86 14.44
C GLY A 249 1.16 -3.44 13.98
N VAL A 250 -0.05 -2.95 14.21
CA VAL A 250 -0.42 -1.55 13.98
C VAL A 250 -0.29 -0.77 15.27
N TYR A 251 0.39 0.36 15.18
CA TYR A 251 0.59 1.30 16.27
C TYR A 251 -0.04 2.65 15.96
N LYS A 252 -0.66 3.26 16.95
CA LYS A 252 -1.03 4.67 16.92
C LYS A 252 0.12 5.51 17.47
N ILE A 253 0.49 6.58 16.77
CA ILE A 253 1.36 7.63 17.26
C ILE A 253 0.54 8.92 17.35
N SER A 254 0.36 9.42 18.55
CA SER A 254 -0.44 10.61 18.81
C SER A 254 0.23 11.87 18.26
N ALA A 255 -0.51 12.67 17.48
CA ALA A 255 -0.02 13.97 17.01
C ALA A 255 0.28 14.95 18.14
N LYS A 256 -0.35 14.78 19.30
CA LYS A 256 -0.23 15.70 20.45
C LYS A 256 1.08 15.59 21.20
N ASN A 257 1.56 14.34 21.40
CA ASN A 257 2.69 14.08 22.33
C ASN A 257 3.63 12.98 21.84
N ASN A 258 3.46 12.47 20.63
CA ASN A 258 4.18 11.34 20.04
C ASN A 258 4.10 10.05 20.89
N GLU A 259 3.06 9.92 21.72
CA GLU A 259 2.80 8.68 22.46
C GLU A 259 2.48 7.56 21.50
N VAL A 260 3.12 6.41 21.70
CA VAL A 260 2.98 5.22 20.85
C VAL A 260 2.16 4.17 21.60
N THR A 261 1.04 3.78 21.01
CA THR A 261 0.11 2.76 21.52
C THR A 261 -0.06 1.64 20.50
N ARG A 262 0.16 0.39 20.92
CA ARG A 262 -0.13 -0.79 20.09
C ARG A 262 -1.65 -1.00 20.03
N LEU A 263 -2.18 -1.25 18.83
CA LEU A 263 -3.62 -1.44 18.61
C LEU A 263 -3.97 -2.90 18.33
N ILE A 264 -3.38 -3.49 17.30
CA ILE A 264 -3.64 -4.87 16.86
C ILE A 264 -2.36 -5.52 16.37
N ASP A 265 -2.31 -6.84 16.43
CA ASP A 265 -1.32 -7.65 15.73
C ASP A 265 -1.65 -7.63 14.24
N ALA A 266 -0.67 -7.34 13.36
CA ALA A 266 -0.87 -7.32 11.92
C ALA A 266 0.44 -7.54 11.15
N ASN A 267 0.38 -8.34 10.09
CA ASN A 267 1.49 -8.50 9.14
C ASN A 267 1.36 -7.55 7.95
N ASP A 268 0.15 -7.08 7.67
CA ASP A 268 -0.13 -6.02 6.69
C ASP A 268 -1.41 -5.29 7.06
N MET A 269 -1.59 -4.07 6.54
CA MET A 269 -2.78 -3.26 6.75
C MET A 269 -3.16 -2.44 5.52
N ASP A 270 -4.44 -2.14 5.41
CA ASP A 270 -4.99 -1.10 4.56
C ASP A 270 -6.25 -0.51 5.22
N CYS A 271 -6.78 0.61 4.74
CA CYS A 271 -7.84 1.31 5.45
C CYS A 271 -8.84 2.00 4.53
N ILE A 272 -10.04 2.18 5.08
CA ILE A 272 -11.08 3.06 4.53
C ILE A 272 -11.79 3.78 5.67
N GLY A 273 -11.95 5.10 5.55
CA GLY A 273 -12.60 5.91 6.59
C GLY A 273 -11.97 5.70 7.96
N SER A 274 -12.79 5.28 8.93
CA SER A 274 -12.33 4.99 10.29
C SER A 274 -11.94 3.53 10.54
N ASN A 275 -11.85 2.70 9.51
CA ASN A 275 -11.59 1.27 9.65
C ASN A 275 -10.19 0.94 9.12
N ILE A 276 -9.36 0.33 9.96
CA ILE A 276 -8.05 -0.23 9.61
C ILE A 276 -8.21 -1.74 9.56
N PHE A 277 -8.10 -2.31 8.36
CA PHE A 277 -8.12 -3.74 8.12
C PHE A 277 -6.71 -4.31 8.15
N GLY A 278 -6.56 -5.50 8.71
CA GLY A 278 -5.29 -6.20 8.74
C GLY A 278 -5.45 -7.70 8.88
N TYR A 279 -4.37 -8.42 8.67
CA TYR A 279 -4.28 -9.84 8.98
C TYR A 279 -3.03 -10.13 9.79
N TYR A 280 -3.10 -11.15 10.62
CA TYR A 280 -1.97 -11.66 11.39
C TYR A 280 -1.90 -13.17 11.32
N THR A 281 -0.74 -13.71 10.92
CA THR A 281 -0.48 -15.14 10.88
C THR A 281 0.33 -15.55 12.11
N GLU A 282 -0.21 -16.47 12.88
CA GLU A 282 0.48 -17.09 13.99
C GLU A 282 1.29 -18.31 13.51
N PHE A 283 2.50 -18.45 14.03
CA PHE A 283 3.40 -19.54 13.71
C PHE A 283 3.71 -20.36 14.96
N ASP A 284 3.92 -21.68 14.79
CA ASP A 284 4.44 -22.53 15.83
C ASP A 284 5.97 -22.36 16.02
N ALA A 285 6.54 -23.09 16.99
CA ALA A 285 7.98 -23.06 17.26
C ALA A 285 8.86 -23.56 16.09
N SER A 286 8.26 -24.20 15.09
CA SER A 286 8.93 -24.66 13.87
C SER A 286 8.70 -23.71 12.68
N TYR A 287 8.19 -22.51 12.93
CA TYR A 287 7.81 -21.52 11.91
C TYR A 287 6.78 -22.01 10.90
N LYS A 288 5.90 -22.94 11.30
CA LYS A 288 4.75 -23.33 10.48
C LYS A 288 3.55 -22.47 10.83
N PRO A 289 2.80 -21.95 9.84
CA PRO A 289 1.60 -21.18 10.11
C PRO A 289 0.54 -22.08 10.76
N VAL A 290 0.01 -21.62 11.89
CA VAL A 290 -1.04 -22.31 12.65
C VAL A 290 -2.40 -21.76 12.29
N LYS A 291 -2.49 -20.44 12.23
CA LYS A 291 -3.75 -19.75 12.06
C LYS A 291 -3.49 -18.34 11.50
N THR A 292 -4.35 -17.86 10.60
CA THR A 292 -4.38 -16.47 10.19
C THR A 292 -5.70 -15.83 10.62
N THR A 293 -5.62 -14.73 11.35
CA THR A 293 -6.78 -13.92 11.79
C THR A 293 -6.87 -12.69 10.94
N TYR A 294 -8.05 -12.42 10.37
CA TYR A 294 -8.38 -11.22 9.60
C TYR A 294 -9.29 -10.35 10.45
N GLN A 295 -8.88 -9.11 10.65
CA GLN A 295 -9.50 -8.24 11.64
C GLN A 295 -9.57 -6.80 11.16
N VAL A 296 -10.45 -6.04 11.79
CA VAL A 296 -10.60 -4.60 11.60
C VAL A 296 -10.54 -3.90 12.95
N TYR A 297 -9.74 -2.85 13.04
CA TYR A 297 -9.75 -1.90 14.14
C TYR A 297 -10.51 -0.65 13.71
N ASN A 298 -11.51 -0.26 14.48
CA ASN A 298 -12.28 0.95 14.20
C ASN A 298 -11.81 2.12 15.07
N LEU A 299 -11.45 3.23 14.44
CA LEU A 299 -10.90 4.42 15.10
C LEU A 299 -11.90 5.16 15.97
N LEU A 300 -13.20 5.09 15.66
CA LEU A 300 -14.25 5.79 16.39
C LEU A 300 -14.64 5.03 17.66
N SER A 301 -14.88 3.72 17.54
CA SER A 301 -15.21 2.87 18.68
C SER A 301 -13.99 2.43 19.48
N GLN A 302 -12.77 2.60 18.94
CA GLN A 302 -11.52 2.10 19.49
C GLN A 302 -11.55 0.58 19.78
N GLY A 303 -12.30 -0.17 18.96
CA GLY A 303 -12.53 -1.59 19.13
C GLY A 303 -12.01 -2.41 17.94
N THR A 304 -11.69 -3.68 18.20
CA THR A 304 -11.27 -4.66 17.20
C THR A 304 -12.37 -5.68 16.97
N SER A 305 -12.63 -6.02 15.71
CA SER A 305 -13.53 -7.11 15.31
C SER A 305 -12.78 -8.09 14.41
N THR A 306 -12.87 -9.38 14.69
CA THR A 306 -12.40 -10.44 13.79
C THR A 306 -13.51 -10.79 12.82
N PHE A 307 -13.25 -10.73 11.51
CA PHE A 307 -14.26 -11.05 10.51
C PHE A 307 -14.00 -12.40 9.79
N TYR A 308 -12.77 -12.92 9.85
CA TYR A 308 -12.46 -14.25 9.34
C TYR A 308 -11.25 -14.85 10.07
N THR A 309 -11.29 -16.16 10.26
CA THR A 309 -10.16 -16.93 10.80
C THR A 309 -9.91 -18.14 9.90
N ASP A 310 -8.70 -18.24 9.38
CA ASP A 310 -8.24 -19.35 8.57
C ASP A 310 -7.35 -20.28 9.42
N THR A 311 -7.90 -21.40 9.87
CA THR A 311 -7.18 -22.44 10.60
C THR A 311 -6.62 -23.55 9.69
N ASN A 312 -7.02 -23.55 8.42
CA ASN A 312 -6.59 -24.55 7.45
C ASN A 312 -5.42 -24.06 6.58
N ASN A 313 -5.01 -22.79 6.76
CA ASN A 313 -4.02 -22.14 5.91
C ASN A 313 -4.38 -22.26 4.42
N GLU A 314 -5.65 -22.02 4.09
CA GLU A 314 -6.16 -21.90 2.73
C GLU A 314 -5.54 -20.69 2.04
N ILE A 315 -5.40 -19.61 2.82
CA ILE A 315 -4.83 -18.34 2.39
C ILE A 315 -3.44 -18.19 3.01
N ILE A 316 -2.42 -17.97 2.16
CA ILE A 316 -1.05 -17.63 2.58
C ILE A 316 -0.86 -16.15 2.21
N PRO A 317 -1.31 -15.22 3.06
CA PRO A 317 -1.46 -13.82 2.66
C PRO A 317 -0.10 -13.18 2.37
N ALA A 318 -0.04 -12.38 1.32
CA ALA A 318 1.11 -11.62 0.89
C ALA A 318 0.86 -10.11 1.00
N CYS A 319 -0.33 -9.65 0.62
CA CYS A 319 -0.74 -8.26 0.81
C CYS A 319 -2.26 -8.15 0.95
N ILE A 320 -2.69 -7.06 1.58
CA ILE A 320 -4.08 -6.65 1.72
C ILE A 320 -4.33 -5.37 0.93
N GLY A 321 -5.54 -5.22 0.36
CA GLY A 321 -6.03 -3.98 -0.22
C GLY A 321 -7.49 -3.76 0.13
N VAL A 322 -7.87 -2.51 0.32
CA VAL A 322 -9.26 -2.11 0.60
C VAL A 322 -9.71 -1.14 -0.49
N ASP A 323 -10.81 -1.47 -1.15
CA ASP A 323 -11.41 -0.58 -2.14
C ASP A 323 -11.76 0.77 -1.51
N PRO A 324 -11.21 1.89 -2.01
CA PRO A 324 -11.39 3.20 -1.38
C PRO A 324 -12.80 3.78 -1.56
N VAL A 325 -13.66 3.16 -2.37
CA VAL A 325 -15.04 3.63 -2.63
C VAL A 325 -16.06 2.79 -1.88
N VAL A 326 -15.98 1.46 -2.06
CA VAL A 326 -16.99 0.55 -1.51
C VAL A 326 -16.52 -0.23 -0.29
N GLY A 327 -15.23 -0.17 0.03
CA GLY A 327 -14.68 -0.79 1.24
C GLY A 327 -14.55 -2.32 1.18
N THR A 328 -14.67 -2.92 0.02
CA THR A 328 -14.42 -4.35 -0.17
C THR A 328 -12.96 -4.66 0.14
N VAL A 329 -12.70 -5.76 0.87
CA VAL A 329 -11.35 -6.18 1.28
C VAL A 329 -10.84 -7.28 0.37
N PHE A 330 -9.61 -7.12 -0.10
CA PHE A 330 -8.90 -8.06 -0.94
C PHE A 330 -7.65 -8.58 -0.23
N ILE A 331 -7.43 -9.89 -0.32
CA ILE A 331 -6.20 -10.54 0.11
C ILE A 331 -5.56 -11.21 -1.09
N ALA A 332 -4.34 -10.83 -1.41
CA ALA A 332 -3.52 -11.60 -2.34
C ALA A 332 -2.73 -12.65 -1.58
N SER A 333 -2.70 -13.86 -2.11
CA SER A 333 -2.15 -15.02 -1.44
C SER A 333 -1.16 -15.75 -2.31
N ASN A 334 -0.01 -16.09 -1.76
CA ASN A 334 0.83 -17.15 -2.31
C ASN A 334 0.08 -18.49 -2.28
N VAL A 335 0.62 -19.50 -2.93
CA VAL A 335 0.07 -20.86 -2.93
C VAL A 335 1.07 -21.84 -2.34
N LYS A 336 0.59 -23.02 -1.92
CA LYS A 336 1.45 -24.12 -1.51
C LYS A 336 1.90 -24.92 -2.73
N ASN A 337 3.14 -25.31 -2.73
CA ASN A 337 3.64 -26.38 -3.61
C ASN A 337 2.99 -27.70 -3.19
N ALA A 338 2.37 -28.39 -4.15
CA ALA A 338 1.59 -29.60 -3.88
C ALA A 338 2.43 -30.75 -3.30
N ASP A 339 3.71 -30.86 -3.71
CA ASP A 339 4.58 -31.96 -3.31
C ASP A 339 5.22 -31.73 -1.94
N THR A 340 5.56 -30.48 -1.63
CA THR A 340 6.34 -30.14 -0.43
C THR A 340 5.48 -29.53 0.69
N GLY A 341 4.28 -29.05 0.37
CA GLY A 341 3.41 -28.32 1.28
C GLY A 341 3.95 -26.93 1.70
N LYS A 342 5.13 -26.51 1.20
CA LYS A 342 5.73 -25.21 1.47
C LYS A 342 5.18 -24.14 0.52
N THR A 343 5.29 -22.89 0.91
CA THR A 343 4.93 -21.75 0.02
C THR A 343 5.73 -21.80 -1.28
N ASP A 344 5.02 -21.73 -2.41
CA ASP A 344 5.63 -21.69 -3.74
C ASP A 344 5.67 -20.25 -4.27
N TYR A 345 6.81 -19.63 -4.13
CA TYR A 345 7.03 -18.25 -4.61
C TYR A 345 7.26 -18.13 -6.13
N LYS A 346 7.13 -19.22 -6.87
CA LYS A 346 7.26 -19.27 -8.34
C LYS A 346 5.92 -19.51 -9.03
N ALA A 347 4.94 -19.97 -8.28
CA ALA A 347 3.61 -20.23 -8.77
C ALA A 347 2.76 -18.96 -8.84
N ASN A 348 1.76 -18.99 -9.69
CA ASN A 348 0.72 -17.97 -9.74
C ASN A 348 0.02 -17.87 -8.37
N SER A 349 -0.19 -16.65 -7.93
CA SER A 349 -0.90 -16.32 -6.70
C SER A 349 -2.43 -16.42 -6.85
N LYS A 350 -3.14 -16.17 -5.78
CA LYS A 350 -4.61 -16.14 -5.75
C LYS A 350 -5.12 -14.85 -5.13
N ILE A 351 -6.32 -14.44 -5.51
CA ILE A 351 -7.06 -13.33 -4.93
C ILE A 351 -8.24 -13.89 -4.14
N PHE A 352 -8.42 -13.40 -2.92
CA PHE A 352 -9.58 -13.65 -2.06
C PHE A 352 -10.24 -12.33 -1.75
N MET A 353 -11.55 -12.28 -1.89
CA MET A 353 -12.34 -11.06 -1.74
C MET A 353 -13.38 -11.24 -0.65
N PHE A 354 -13.52 -10.22 0.21
CA PHE A 354 -14.57 -10.14 1.22
C PHE A 354 -15.47 -8.95 0.90
N ASN A 355 -16.76 -9.20 0.75
CA ASN A 355 -17.78 -8.15 0.75
C ASN A 355 -17.95 -7.65 2.18
N VAL A 356 -17.90 -6.35 2.37
CA VAL A 356 -17.98 -5.72 3.69
C VAL A 356 -19.24 -4.87 3.80
N GLU A 357 -19.92 -4.99 4.92
CA GLU A 357 -21.06 -4.17 5.29
C GLU A 357 -20.63 -3.11 6.29
N TYR A 358 -21.10 -1.90 6.09
CA TYR A 358 -20.85 -0.75 6.95
C TYR A 358 -22.17 -0.19 7.48
N SER A 359 -22.15 0.34 8.69
CA SER A 359 -23.25 1.14 9.22
C SER A 359 -23.39 2.46 8.44
N GLN A 360 -24.49 3.19 8.69
CA GLN A 360 -24.69 4.53 8.09
C GLN A 360 -23.58 5.53 8.42
N HIS A 361 -22.81 5.30 9.49
CA HIS A 361 -21.67 6.13 9.89
C HIS A 361 -20.33 5.58 9.41
N GLY A 362 -20.32 4.61 8.48
CA GLY A 362 -19.11 4.02 7.90
C GLY A 362 -18.33 3.13 8.87
N VAL A 363 -18.95 2.66 9.96
CA VAL A 363 -18.31 1.70 10.88
C VAL A 363 -18.54 0.29 10.35
N PHE A 364 -17.50 -0.54 10.39
CA PHE A 364 -17.59 -1.96 10.03
C PHE A 364 -18.70 -2.67 10.82
N VAL A 365 -19.49 -3.48 10.11
CA VAL A 365 -20.56 -4.32 10.69
C VAL A 365 -20.22 -5.79 10.51
N SER A 366 -20.02 -6.23 9.27
CA SER A 366 -19.74 -7.63 8.96
C SER A 366 -18.92 -7.75 7.66
N ALA A 367 -18.33 -8.94 7.45
CA ALA A 367 -17.75 -9.30 6.18
C ALA A 367 -18.07 -10.74 5.79
N SER A 368 -18.24 -11.00 4.50
CA SER A 368 -18.53 -12.31 3.95
C SER A 368 -17.65 -12.63 2.75
N LYS A 369 -17.31 -13.92 2.55
CA LYS A 369 -16.55 -14.38 1.38
C LYS A 369 -17.31 -14.08 0.09
N ASN A 370 -16.64 -13.51 -0.90
CA ASN A 370 -17.20 -13.38 -2.24
C ASN A 370 -16.91 -14.64 -3.05
N ALA A 371 -17.92 -15.49 -3.25
CA ALA A 371 -17.76 -16.78 -3.92
C ALA A 371 -17.29 -16.66 -5.38
N ASN A 372 -17.58 -15.55 -6.07
CA ASN A 372 -17.23 -15.36 -7.48
C ASN A 372 -15.73 -15.07 -7.69
N VAL A 373 -15.05 -14.52 -6.66
CA VAL A 373 -13.63 -14.13 -6.74
C VAL A 373 -12.76 -15.01 -5.84
N TRP A 374 -13.36 -15.89 -4.99
CA TRP A 374 -12.64 -16.69 -4.01
C TRP A 374 -11.63 -17.64 -4.66
N GLY A 375 -10.33 -17.36 -4.50
CA GLY A 375 -9.25 -18.14 -5.07
C GLY A 375 -8.97 -17.91 -6.56
N ALA A 376 -9.42 -16.79 -7.13
CA ALA A 376 -9.12 -16.43 -8.52
C ALA A 376 -7.60 -16.27 -8.74
N THR A 377 -7.10 -16.82 -9.87
CA THR A 377 -5.65 -16.88 -10.14
C THR A 377 -5.11 -15.54 -10.62
N ALA A 378 -4.01 -15.10 -10.01
CA ALA A 378 -3.28 -13.88 -10.35
C ALA A 378 -1.78 -14.15 -10.65
N GLY A 379 -0.98 -13.11 -10.86
CA GLY A 379 0.45 -13.23 -11.19
C GLY A 379 1.31 -13.72 -10.03
N VAL A 380 2.60 -13.91 -10.28
CA VAL A 380 3.59 -14.42 -9.32
C VAL A 380 4.08 -13.31 -8.40
N GLY A 381 4.15 -13.58 -7.10
CA GLY A 381 4.69 -12.65 -6.10
C GLY A 381 3.83 -11.40 -5.91
N PRO A 382 2.58 -11.52 -5.46
CA PRO A 382 1.70 -10.38 -5.27
C PRO A 382 2.25 -9.45 -4.18
N CYS A 383 2.22 -8.13 -4.41
CA CYS A 383 2.83 -7.17 -3.50
C CYS A 383 1.98 -5.92 -3.18
N ALA A 384 1.11 -5.48 -4.10
CA ALA A 384 0.28 -4.31 -3.85
C ALA A 384 -1.01 -4.33 -4.66
N PHE A 385 -2.09 -3.83 -4.05
CA PHE A 385 -3.33 -3.51 -4.74
C PHE A 385 -3.38 -2.02 -5.11
N ALA A 386 -3.99 -1.73 -6.26
CA ALA A 386 -4.42 -0.40 -6.66
C ALA A 386 -5.80 -0.49 -7.31
N PHE A 387 -6.62 0.55 -7.18
CA PHE A 387 -8.02 0.48 -7.57
C PHE A 387 -8.33 1.41 -8.75
N ASN A 388 -9.03 0.90 -9.75
CA ASN A 388 -9.46 1.65 -10.92
C ASN A 388 -10.73 2.44 -10.59
N VAL A 389 -10.54 3.59 -9.93
CA VAL A 389 -11.65 4.48 -9.58
C VAL A 389 -11.91 5.47 -10.70
N THR A 390 -13.15 5.55 -11.09
CA THR A 390 -13.66 6.52 -12.09
C THR A 390 -14.81 7.33 -11.48
N THR A 391 -15.36 8.26 -12.23
CA THR A 391 -16.53 9.03 -11.82
C THR A 391 -17.72 8.73 -12.73
N ASN A 392 -18.90 8.60 -12.15
CA ASN A 392 -20.17 8.58 -12.85
C ASN A 392 -20.93 9.89 -12.57
N VAL A 393 -21.65 10.40 -13.56
CA VAL A 393 -22.56 11.52 -13.41
C VAL A 393 -23.96 10.95 -13.22
N ILE A 394 -24.60 11.27 -12.11
CA ILE A 394 -26.00 10.92 -11.84
C ILE A 394 -26.82 12.19 -11.99
N LYS A 395 -27.88 12.12 -12.80
CA LYS A 395 -28.84 13.23 -13.02
C LYS A 395 -30.17 12.89 -12.34
N TYR A 396 -30.69 13.82 -11.60
CA TYR A 396 -32.01 13.74 -10.97
C TYR A 396 -32.92 14.83 -11.44
#